data_9f7c79cbcd30b19e418d313db2935de4
#
_entry.id   9f7c79cbcd30b19e418d313db2935de4
#
_cell.length_a   1.000
_cell.length_b   1.000
_cell.length_c   1.000
_cell.angle_alpha   90.00
_cell.angle_beta   90.00
_cell.angle_gamma   90.00
#
_symmetry.space_group_name_H-M   'P 1'
#
loop_
_entity.id
_entity.type
_entity.pdbx_description
1 polymer ?
#
loop_
_entity_poly.entity_id
_entity_poly.type
_entity_poly.pdbx_seq_one_letter_code
_entity_poly.pdbx_strand_id
1 'polypeptide(L)'
;MKQAWKSAAVLCALAGLGLAAPGWASVYPLPADGSSVVGSDESMQTVYEDTLPDIAHRYSLGYYEIIRANPGVDVWLPGAGTRLVLPGRRILPAGPRAGLVVNLPEHRLYYYPKPRKGEQPVVITYPVSIGKMDWRTPLGDTHVIAKIKHPAWYPPESIRKEHAENGDPLPKVVPSGPDNPLGDFALRLAAGNGEYMLHGTNNPTAVGMAVTHGCIRMYPEDVAALFALVPVGTPVRLVDEPVKVAWVEGQLLLEAHPPVDAEGQSIEPDVQLLSQKLDQALGSNTAAIHWDLARATLAAASGIPTLVGLAADPEAPASAPPAASASPPSH
;
A
#
# COMPACT_ATOMS: atom_id res chain seq x y z
N MET A 1 17.07 65.06 -18.41
CA MET A 1 16.38 63.86 -18.86
C MET A 1 17.11 62.63 -18.31
N LYS A 2 16.59 62.01 -17.26
CA LYS A 2 17.15 60.78 -16.64
C LYS A 2 16.11 59.69 -16.75
N GLN A 3 16.35 58.72 -17.66
CA GLN A 3 15.51 57.53 -17.82
C GLN A 3 15.93 56.49 -16.80
N ALA A 4 15.01 56.10 -15.92
CA ALA A 4 15.19 55.02 -14.94
C ALA A 4 14.72 53.70 -15.56
N TRP A 5 15.63 52.76 -15.74
CA TRP A 5 15.37 51.39 -16.10
C TRP A 5 14.92 50.63 -14.83
N LYS A 6 13.70 50.14 -14.86
CA LYS A 6 13.17 49.20 -13.85
C LYS A 6 13.55 47.78 -14.31
N SER A 7 14.51 47.20 -13.60
CA SER A 7 14.84 45.77 -13.73
C SER A 7 13.78 44.94 -13.08
N ALA A 8 13.04 44.13 -13.86
CA ALA A 8 12.17 43.11 -13.35
C ALA A 8 12.99 41.87 -12.95
N ALA A 9 13.09 41.59 -11.68
CA ALA A 9 13.66 40.36 -11.18
C ALA A 9 12.66 39.22 -11.37
N VAL A 10 12.98 38.30 -12.28
CA VAL A 10 12.30 37.02 -12.45
C VAL A 10 12.75 36.10 -11.32
N LEU A 11 11.90 35.85 -10.35
CA LEU A 11 12.11 34.79 -9.36
C LEU A 11 11.89 33.44 -10.05
N CYS A 12 12.97 32.76 -10.40
CA CYS A 12 12.94 31.33 -10.71
C CYS A 12 12.68 30.56 -9.40
N ALA A 13 11.46 30.06 -9.22
CA ALA A 13 11.16 29.06 -8.22
C ALA A 13 11.89 27.76 -8.61
N LEU A 14 12.99 27.47 -7.91
CA LEU A 14 13.64 26.16 -7.95
C LEU A 14 12.66 25.14 -7.32
N ALA A 15 12.02 24.36 -8.17
CA ALA A 15 11.39 23.12 -7.76
C ALA A 15 12.49 22.21 -7.21
N GLY A 16 12.56 22.10 -5.89
CA GLY A 16 13.47 21.19 -5.22
C GLY A 16 13.09 19.76 -5.59
N LEU A 17 13.90 19.10 -6.40
CA LEU A 17 13.95 17.64 -6.48
C LEU A 17 14.32 17.16 -5.07
N GLY A 18 13.33 16.70 -4.32
CA GLY A 18 13.54 16.00 -3.08
C GLY A 18 14.29 14.69 -3.37
N LEU A 19 15.59 14.70 -3.12
CA LEU A 19 16.35 13.45 -2.98
C LEU A 19 15.71 12.70 -1.79
N ALA A 20 14.97 11.65 -2.07
CA ALA A 20 14.50 10.72 -1.05
C ALA A 20 15.75 10.15 -0.35
N ALA A 21 15.95 10.52 0.90
CA ALA A 21 16.96 9.90 1.73
C ALA A 21 16.54 8.44 1.96
N PRO A 22 17.44 7.46 1.83
CA PRO A 22 17.13 6.05 2.01
C PRO A 22 16.61 5.80 3.45
N GLY A 23 15.49 5.10 3.56
CA GLY A 23 14.99 4.57 4.83
C GLY A 23 13.93 5.39 5.56
N TRP A 24 13.16 6.25 4.89
CA TRP A 24 12.05 7.02 5.49
C TRP A 24 10.72 6.70 4.78
N ALA A 25 9.66 6.62 5.57
CA ALA A 25 8.28 6.50 5.10
C ALA A 25 7.99 7.36 3.86
N SER A 26 7.24 6.81 2.90
CA SER A 26 6.80 7.59 1.74
C SER A 26 5.74 8.61 2.16
N VAL A 27 6.01 9.90 1.95
CA VAL A 27 5.10 11.00 2.27
C VAL A 27 4.58 11.62 0.98
N TYR A 28 3.27 11.62 0.81
CA TYR A 28 2.62 12.18 -0.38
C TYR A 28 1.66 13.30 0.01
N PRO A 29 1.69 14.44 -0.70
CA PRO A 29 0.64 15.44 -0.58
C PRO A 29 -0.68 14.83 -1.05
N LEU A 30 -1.77 15.09 -0.31
CA LEU A 30 -3.10 14.70 -0.78
C LEU A 30 -3.50 15.60 -1.95
N PRO A 31 -4.04 15.02 -3.04
CA PRO A 31 -4.49 15.79 -4.19
C PRO A 31 -5.57 16.81 -3.82
N ALA A 32 -5.38 18.05 -4.26
CA ALA A 32 -6.30 19.16 -3.97
C ALA A 32 -7.67 19.01 -4.66
N ASP A 33 -7.73 18.29 -5.77
CA ASP A 33 -8.94 17.94 -6.51
C ASP A 33 -9.76 16.82 -5.86
N GLY A 34 -9.27 16.26 -4.74
CA GLY A 34 -9.93 15.18 -4.03
C GLY A 34 -9.71 13.80 -4.64
N SER A 35 -8.93 13.66 -5.71
CA SER A 35 -8.59 12.37 -6.29
C SER A 35 -7.93 11.45 -5.28
N SER A 36 -7.92 10.14 -5.57
CA SER A 36 -7.40 9.14 -4.64
C SER A 36 -6.07 8.53 -5.09
N VAL A 37 -5.38 9.13 -6.07
CA VAL A 37 -4.11 8.61 -6.58
C VAL A 37 -2.96 9.46 -6.07
N VAL A 38 -1.94 8.79 -5.50
CA VAL A 38 -0.72 9.44 -5.00
C VAL A 38 0.52 8.70 -5.49
N GLY A 39 1.65 9.39 -5.49
CA GLY A 39 2.95 8.82 -5.86
C GLY A 39 3.13 8.56 -7.34
N SER A 40 4.25 7.94 -7.66
CA SER A 40 4.64 7.53 -9.02
C SER A 40 5.51 6.29 -8.97
N ASP A 41 5.42 5.45 -9.99
CA ASP A 41 6.30 4.30 -10.12
C ASP A 41 7.68 4.76 -10.61
N GLU A 42 8.72 4.14 -10.06
CA GLU A 42 10.11 4.37 -10.44
C GLU A 42 10.72 3.09 -11.00
N SER A 43 11.93 3.16 -11.51
CA SER A 43 12.69 1.96 -11.89
C SER A 43 14.16 2.12 -11.54
N MET A 44 14.80 1.00 -11.20
CA MET A 44 16.23 0.93 -10.93
C MET A 44 16.87 -0.24 -11.65
N GLN A 45 18.20 -0.27 -11.68
CA GLN A 45 18.98 -1.45 -12.05
C GLN A 45 19.68 -1.99 -10.80
N THR A 46 19.66 -3.30 -10.65
CA THR A 46 20.32 -3.99 -9.54
C THR A 46 21.82 -3.99 -9.68
N VAL A 47 22.52 -4.10 -8.54
CA VAL A 47 23.95 -4.46 -8.46
C VAL A 47 24.09 -5.91 -8.00
N TYR A 48 25.29 -6.45 -8.01
CA TYR A 48 25.54 -7.87 -7.74
C TYR A 48 25.09 -8.31 -6.35
N GLU A 49 25.24 -7.43 -5.37
CA GLU A 49 24.94 -7.69 -3.94
C GLU A 49 23.47 -7.51 -3.57
N ASP A 50 22.65 -6.98 -4.48
CA ASP A 50 21.25 -6.70 -4.19
C ASP A 50 20.43 -7.99 -4.05
N THR A 51 19.50 -7.96 -3.08
CA THR A 51 18.36 -8.87 -3.00
C THR A 51 17.06 -8.05 -3.11
N LEU A 52 15.94 -8.66 -3.53
CA LEU A 52 14.66 -7.91 -3.56
C LEU A 52 14.22 -7.45 -2.16
N PRO A 53 14.38 -8.22 -1.07
CA PRO A 53 14.08 -7.73 0.28
C PRO A 53 14.92 -6.52 0.72
N ASP A 54 16.22 -6.46 0.37
CA ASP A 54 17.07 -5.32 0.72
C ASP A 54 16.66 -4.07 -0.08
N ILE A 55 16.30 -4.25 -1.35
CA ILE A 55 15.76 -3.17 -2.18
C ILE A 55 14.41 -2.72 -1.62
N ALA A 56 13.52 -3.66 -1.26
CA ALA A 56 12.24 -3.32 -0.65
C ALA A 56 12.42 -2.45 0.60
N HIS A 57 13.30 -2.87 1.50
CA HIS A 57 13.62 -2.11 2.72
C HIS A 57 14.15 -0.71 2.38
N ARG A 58 15.10 -0.60 1.46
CA ARG A 58 15.73 0.65 1.01
C ARG A 58 14.73 1.66 0.45
N TYR A 59 13.66 1.18 -0.20
CA TYR A 59 12.66 2.02 -0.87
C TYR A 59 11.29 2.05 -0.15
N SER A 60 11.22 1.63 1.12
CA SER A 60 9.97 1.57 1.91
C SER A 60 8.86 0.79 1.22
N LEU A 61 9.23 -0.34 0.63
CA LEU A 61 8.35 -1.32 0.00
C LEU A 61 8.26 -2.57 0.87
N GLY A 62 7.18 -3.34 0.74
CA GLY A 62 7.03 -4.64 1.38
C GLY A 62 7.58 -5.78 0.52
N TYR A 63 7.87 -6.92 1.15
CA TYR A 63 8.36 -8.11 0.47
C TYR A 63 7.48 -8.54 -0.72
N TYR A 64 6.18 -8.72 -0.50
CA TYR A 64 5.29 -9.10 -1.59
C TYR A 64 5.11 -8.00 -2.63
N GLU A 65 5.21 -6.75 -2.23
CA GLU A 65 5.04 -5.60 -3.11
C GLU A 65 6.12 -5.56 -4.20
N ILE A 66 7.40 -5.67 -3.81
CA ILE A 66 8.50 -5.67 -4.78
C ILE A 66 8.47 -6.91 -5.69
N ILE A 67 8.14 -8.08 -5.15
CA ILE A 67 8.11 -9.34 -5.92
C ILE A 67 6.98 -9.33 -6.94
N ARG A 68 5.77 -8.90 -6.55
CA ARG A 68 4.60 -8.85 -7.43
C ARG A 68 4.76 -7.82 -8.55
N ALA A 69 5.47 -6.73 -8.27
CA ALA A 69 5.80 -5.72 -9.28
C ALA A 69 6.87 -6.20 -10.28
N ASN A 70 7.62 -7.26 -9.95
CA ASN A 70 8.74 -7.78 -10.74
C ASN A 70 8.65 -9.30 -10.94
N PRO A 71 7.59 -9.80 -11.60
CA PRO A 71 7.40 -11.23 -11.78
C PRO A 71 8.54 -11.85 -12.57
N GLY A 72 9.00 -13.04 -12.13
CA GLY A 72 10.08 -13.79 -12.80
C GLY A 72 11.50 -13.37 -12.41
N VAL A 73 11.68 -12.33 -11.61
CA VAL A 73 12.98 -11.97 -11.04
C VAL A 73 13.26 -12.85 -9.82
N ASP A 74 14.47 -13.41 -9.73
CA ASP A 74 14.89 -14.17 -8.54
C ASP A 74 14.97 -13.25 -7.33
N VAL A 75 14.36 -13.67 -6.22
CA VAL A 75 14.22 -12.85 -5.00
C VAL A 75 15.54 -12.60 -4.31
N TRP A 76 16.43 -13.60 -4.32
CA TRP A 76 17.70 -13.57 -3.58
C TRP A 76 18.90 -13.29 -4.46
N LEU A 77 18.77 -13.57 -5.77
CA LEU A 77 19.84 -13.40 -6.76
C LEU A 77 19.28 -12.76 -8.04
N PRO A 78 18.81 -11.50 -7.99
CA PRO A 78 18.24 -10.84 -9.15
C PRO A 78 19.24 -10.66 -10.30
N GLY A 79 20.55 -10.74 -10.00
CA GLY A 79 21.63 -10.52 -10.95
C GLY A 79 21.89 -9.03 -11.20
N ALA A 80 23.15 -8.69 -11.49
CA ALA A 80 23.55 -7.31 -11.78
C ALA A 80 22.91 -6.80 -13.09
N GLY A 81 22.43 -5.55 -13.10
CA GLY A 81 21.85 -4.90 -14.27
C GLY A 81 20.40 -5.29 -14.55
N THR A 82 19.77 -6.13 -13.73
CA THR A 82 18.35 -6.43 -13.85
C THR A 82 17.53 -5.16 -13.57
N ARG A 83 16.64 -4.81 -14.51
CA ARG A 83 15.75 -3.66 -14.35
C ARG A 83 14.55 -4.07 -13.48
N LEU A 84 14.36 -3.32 -12.41
CA LEU A 84 13.21 -3.48 -11.49
C LEU A 84 12.27 -2.28 -11.59
N VAL A 85 10.98 -2.57 -11.41
CA VAL A 85 9.94 -1.58 -11.12
C VAL A 85 9.87 -1.40 -9.60
N LEU A 86 9.91 -0.15 -9.15
CA LEU A 86 9.67 0.25 -7.78
C LEU A 86 8.24 0.83 -7.70
N PRO A 87 7.25 0.08 -7.22
CA PRO A 87 5.86 0.53 -7.21
C PRO A 87 5.67 1.65 -6.17
N GLY A 88 5.50 2.86 -6.63
CA GLY A 88 5.28 4.05 -5.78
C GLY A 88 3.93 4.71 -5.99
N ARG A 89 3.26 4.47 -7.14
CA ARG A 89 1.91 4.94 -7.41
C ARG A 89 0.90 4.07 -6.66
N ARG A 90 -0.11 4.72 -6.03
CA ARG A 90 -1.12 4.03 -5.22
C ARG A 90 -2.47 4.68 -5.34
N ILE A 91 -3.52 3.85 -5.31
CA ILE A 91 -4.89 4.30 -5.07
C ILE A 91 -5.12 4.23 -3.55
N LEU A 92 -5.46 5.36 -2.94
CA LEU A 92 -5.73 5.42 -1.50
C LEU A 92 -6.97 4.59 -1.14
N PRO A 93 -6.98 3.90 0.01
CA PRO A 93 -8.15 3.18 0.50
C PRO A 93 -9.38 4.09 0.63
N ALA A 94 -10.56 3.51 0.43
CA ALA A 94 -11.84 4.22 0.51
C ALA A 94 -12.14 4.75 1.92
N GLY A 95 -13.02 5.74 2.01
CA GLY A 95 -13.53 6.30 3.26
C GLY A 95 -12.71 7.47 3.83
N PRO A 96 -12.87 7.79 5.13
CA PRO A 96 -12.28 8.97 5.74
C PRO A 96 -10.74 8.97 5.72
N ARG A 97 -10.15 10.07 5.28
CA ARG A 97 -8.69 10.32 5.31
C ARG A 97 -8.28 10.88 6.67
N ALA A 98 -8.36 10.05 7.71
CA ALA A 98 -8.09 10.43 9.09
C ALA A 98 -7.51 9.26 9.89
N GLY A 99 -6.56 9.52 10.76
CA GLY A 99 -5.92 8.50 11.59
C GLY A 99 -5.12 7.48 10.80
N LEU A 100 -5.23 6.22 11.16
CA LEU A 100 -4.53 5.11 10.53
C LEU A 100 -5.52 4.26 9.72
N VAL A 101 -5.12 3.84 8.53
CA VAL A 101 -5.83 2.83 7.72
C VAL A 101 -4.84 1.74 7.34
N VAL A 102 -5.14 0.49 7.66
CA VAL A 102 -4.33 -0.66 7.25
C VAL A 102 -5.15 -1.46 6.25
N ASN A 103 -4.70 -1.50 5.00
CA ASN A 103 -5.30 -2.34 3.97
C ASN A 103 -4.58 -3.69 3.95
N LEU A 104 -5.27 -4.73 4.42
CA LEU A 104 -4.66 -6.05 4.65
C LEU A 104 -4.18 -6.71 3.35
N PRO A 105 -4.96 -6.79 2.24
CA PRO A 105 -4.49 -7.40 0.98
C PRO A 105 -3.29 -6.70 0.36
N GLU A 106 -3.15 -5.40 0.62
CA GLU A 106 -2.07 -4.56 0.13
C GLU A 106 -0.79 -4.69 0.99
N HIS A 107 -0.90 -5.17 2.23
CA HIS A 107 0.16 -5.17 3.21
C HIS A 107 0.71 -3.77 3.47
N ARG A 108 -0.19 -2.77 3.57
CA ARG A 108 0.22 -1.37 3.71
C ARG A 108 -0.64 -0.60 4.71
N LEU A 109 0.04 0.26 5.46
CA LEU A 109 -0.53 1.21 6.40
C LEU A 109 -0.46 2.61 5.79
N TYR A 110 -1.54 3.37 5.96
CA TYR A 110 -1.68 4.78 5.59
C TYR A 110 -1.97 5.59 6.85
N TYR A 111 -1.14 6.56 7.14
CA TYR A 111 -1.37 7.52 8.23
C TYR A 111 -1.73 8.89 7.66
N TYR A 112 -2.84 9.43 8.11
CA TYR A 112 -3.35 10.76 7.75
C TYR A 112 -3.19 11.68 8.96
N PRO A 113 -2.05 12.37 9.12
CA PRO A 113 -1.85 13.32 10.19
C PRO A 113 -2.84 14.47 10.07
N LYS A 114 -3.30 14.98 11.23
CA LYS A 114 -4.13 16.19 11.23
C LYS A 114 -3.26 17.39 10.79
N PRO A 115 -3.58 18.06 9.67
CA PRO A 115 -2.77 19.17 9.18
C PRO A 115 -2.86 20.36 10.16
N ARG A 116 -1.79 21.11 10.30
CA ARG A 116 -1.81 22.40 10.97
C ARG A 116 -2.45 23.44 10.05
N LYS A 117 -2.84 24.57 10.63
CA LYS A 117 -3.46 25.66 9.86
C LYS A 117 -2.49 26.15 8.76
N GLY A 118 -2.94 26.04 7.50
CA GLY A 118 -2.14 26.44 6.32
C GLY A 118 -1.18 25.40 5.79
N GLU A 119 -1.07 24.21 6.40
CA GLU A 119 -0.29 23.09 5.85
C GLU A 119 -1.13 22.30 4.85
N GLN A 120 -0.49 21.84 3.78
CA GLN A 120 -1.09 20.91 2.84
C GLN A 120 -1.29 19.56 3.53
N PRO A 121 -2.49 18.98 3.47
CA PRO A 121 -2.73 17.63 3.97
C PRO A 121 -1.83 16.61 3.25
N VAL A 122 -1.31 15.66 4.01
CA VAL A 122 -0.45 14.59 3.49
C VAL A 122 -0.96 13.22 3.92
N VAL A 123 -0.53 12.19 3.22
CA VAL A 123 -0.58 10.81 3.66
C VAL A 123 0.84 10.27 3.79
N ILE A 124 1.11 9.56 4.88
CA ILE A 124 2.36 8.85 5.12
C ILE A 124 2.06 7.37 5.03
N THR A 125 2.83 6.61 4.25
CA THR A 125 2.53 5.20 4.04
C THR A 125 3.72 4.32 4.37
N TYR A 126 3.44 3.14 4.91
CA TYR A 126 4.38 2.17 5.41
C TYR A 126 4.01 0.76 4.97
N PRO A 127 4.96 -0.06 4.52
CA PRO A 127 4.73 -1.48 4.34
C PRO A 127 4.54 -2.15 5.69
N VAL A 128 3.68 -3.17 5.75
CA VAL A 128 3.41 -3.90 6.99
C VAL A 128 3.29 -5.40 6.75
N SER A 129 3.70 -6.21 7.74
CA SER A 129 3.29 -7.61 7.81
C SER A 129 2.01 -7.74 8.61
N ILE A 130 1.20 -8.71 8.24
CA ILE A 130 -0.11 -9.00 8.84
C ILE A 130 -0.15 -10.44 9.37
N GLY A 131 -1.27 -10.78 10.04
CA GLY A 131 -1.52 -12.13 10.53
C GLY A 131 -1.54 -13.17 9.43
N LYS A 132 -0.92 -14.34 9.71
CA LYS A 132 -1.03 -15.54 8.87
C LYS A 132 -2.39 -16.23 9.08
N MET A 133 -2.68 -17.24 8.27
CA MET A 133 -3.94 -17.97 8.12
C MET A 133 -4.75 -18.19 9.42
N ASP A 134 -4.16 -18.83 10.42
CA ASP A 134 -4.85 -19.18 11.67
C ASP A 134 -4.91 -18.02 12.69
N TRP A 135 -4.25 -16.90 12.39
CA TRP A 135 -4.03 -15.78 13.30
C TRP A 135 -4.31 -14.44 12.60
N ARG A 136 -5.56 -14.24 12.20
CA ARG A 136 -5.93 -13.07 11.42
C ARG A 136 -5.80 -11.76 12.18
N THR A 137 -5.35 -10.74 11.46
CA THR A 137 -5.58 -9.36 11.88
C THR A 137 -7.08 -9.06 11.72
N PRO A 138 -7.79 -8.67 12.79
CA PRO A 138 -9.24 -8.43 12.71
C PRO A 138 -9.55 -7.24 11.81
N LEU A 139 -10.67 -7.32 11.08
CA LEU A 139 -11.21 -6.19 10.34
C LEU A 139 -12.05 -5.30 11.24
N GLY A 140 -12.20 -4.03 10.84
CA GLY A 140 -13.09 -3.07 11.48
C GLY A 140 -12.39 -1.86 12.08
N ASP A 141 -13.17 -1.07 12.81
CA ASP A 141 -12.72 0.16 13.42
C ASP A 141 -12.21 -0.09 14.84
N THR A 142 -11.09 0.52 15.15
CA THR A 142 -10.46 0.47 16.48
C THR A 142 -9.71 1.79 16.74
N HIS A 143 -8.89 1.86 17.77
CA HIS A 143 -8.04 3.02 18.05
C HIS A 143 -6.80 2.64 18.86
N VAL A 144 -5.81 3.50 18.87
CA VAL A 144 -4.60 3.34 19.67
C VAL A 144 -4.92 3.61 21.14
N ILE A 145 -4.70 2.62 22.02
CA ILE A 145 -4.97 2.73 23.45
C ILE A 145 -3.72 2.95 24.31
N ALA A 146 -2.54 2.56 23.80
CA ALA A 146 -1.28 2.76 24.51
C ALA A 146 -0.09 2.83 23.56
N LYS A 147 0.99 3.46 23.99
CA LYS A 147 2.29 3.54 23.33
C LYS A 147 3.33 2.99 24.29
N ILE A 148 4.12 2.00 23.86
CA ILE A 148 5.07 1.28 24.69
C ILE A 148 6.45 1.35 24.05
N LYS A 149 7.43 1.86 24.80
CA LYS A 149 8.86 1.80 24.44
C LYS A 149 9.49 0.59 25.09
N HIS A 150 10.38 -0.06 24.35
CA HIS A 150 11.12 -1.23 24.80
C HIS A 150 10.20 -2.29 25.44
N PRO A 151 9.16 -2.77 24.69
CA PRO A 151 8.18 -3.72 25.21
C PRO A 151 8.86 -5.03 25.57
N ALA A 152 8.48 -5.67 26.69
CA ALA A 152 8.71 -7.08 26.85
C ALA A 152 7.65 -7.87 26.10
N TRP A 153 8.02 -8.96 25.46
CA TRP A 153 7.10 -9.85 24.78
C TRP A 153 6.68 -11.00 25.69
N TYR A 154 5.39 -11.19 25.81
CA TYR A 154 4.78 -12.29 26.53
C TYR A 154 4.12 -13.22 25.50
N PRO A 155 4.86 -14.21 24.94
CA PRO A 155 4.30 -15.09 23.94
C PRO A 155 3.07 -15.82 24.47
N PRO A 156 1.91 -15.78 23.75
CA PRO A 156 0.73 -16.56 24.10
C PRO A 156 1.05 -18.05 24.26
N GLU A 157 0.25 -18.77 25.03
CA GLU A 157 0.46 -20.20 25.26
C GLU A 157 0.44 -21.02 23.98
N SER A 158 -0.47 -20.66 23.03
CA SER A 158 -0.55 -21.26 21.71
C SER A 158 0.77 -21.13 20.92
N ILE A 159 1.39 -19.95 20.92
CA ILE A 159 2.68 -19.70 20.26
C ILE A 159 3.80 -20.49 20.95
N ARG A 160 3.82 -20.50 22.27
CA ARG A 160 4.82 -21.28 23.03
C ARG A 160 4.71 -22.78 22.75
N LYS A 161 3.48 -23.28 22.59
CA LYS A 161 3.23 -24.68 22.23
C LYS A 161 3.70 -24.98 20.81
N GLU A 162 3.34 -24.15 19.82
CA GLU A 162 3.77 -24.27 18.43
C GLU A 162 5.31 -24.31 18.33
N HIS A 163 6.01 -23.40 19.01
CA HIS A 163 7.48 -23.38 19.05
C HIS A 163 8.08 -24.62 19.76
N ALA A 164 7.49 -25.06 20.86
CA ALA A 164 7.98 -26.25 21.55
C ALA A 164 7.81 -27.52 20.71
N GLU A 165 6.72 -27.65 19.95
CA GLU A 165 6.49 -28.76 19.00
C GLU A 165 7.51 -28.75 17.85
N ASN A 166 7.99 -27.55 17.45
CA ASN A 166 9.02 -27.37 16.43
C ASN A 166 10.45 -27.48 16.97
N GLY A 167 10.64 -27.80 18.26
CA GLY A 167 11.96 -27.96 18.88
C GLY A 167 12.65 -26.63 19.28
N ASP A 168 11.94 -25.52 19.27
CA ASP A 168 12.41 -24.17 19.62
C ASP A 168 11.56 -23.58 20.76
N PRO A 169 11.64 -24.09 22.02
CA PRO A 169 10.78 -23.68 23.10
C PRO A 169 11.02 -22.23 23.53
N LEU A 170 10.00 -21.41 23.50
CA LEU A 170 10.04 -20.01 23.92
C LEU A 170 9.91 -19.86 25.44
N PRO A 171 10.63 -18.90 26.06
CA PRO A 171 10.43 -18.52 27.44
C PRO A 171 9.05 -17.88 27.65
N LYS A 172 8.60 -17.82 28.91
CA LYS A 172 7.33 -17.11 29.25
C LYS A 172 7.40 -15.61 28.97
N VAL A 173 8.58 -15.03 29.01
CA VAL A 173 8.83 -13.61 28.76
C VAL A 173 10.14 -13.47 27.99
N VAL A 174 10.10 -12.73 26.87
CA VAL A 174 11.28 -12.24 26.17
C VAL A 174 11.45 -10.77 26.55
N PRO A 175 12.54 -10.39 27.24
CA PRO A 175 12.77 -8.98 27.61
C PRO A 175 12.97 -8.12 26.35
N SER A 176 12.90 -6.80 26.50
CA SER A 176 13.30 -5.88 25.43
C SER A 176 14.77 -6.11 25.05
N GLY A 177 15.07 -6.00 23.77
CA GLY A 177 16.42 -6.22 23.25
C GLY A 177 16.40 -6.80 21.83
N PRO A 178 17.57 -7.14 21.27
CA PRO A 178 17.70 -7.55 19.86
C PRO A 178 16.95 -8.84 19.52
N ASP A 179 16.72 -9.72 20.49
CA ASP A 179 16.02 -10.99 20.29
C ASP A 179 14.48 -10.84 20.43
N ASN A 180 14.00 -9.64 20.79
CA ASN A 180 12.57 -9.42 20.98
C ASN A 180 11.86 -9.16 19.62
N PRO A 181 10.91 -10.02 19.22
CA PRO A 181 10.22 -9.87 17.93
C PRO A 181 9.31 -8.64 17.84
N LEU A 182 9.04 -7.95 18.95
CA LEU A 182 8.26 -6.70 18.95
C LEU A 182 9.12 -5.47 18.60
N GLY A 183 10.47 -5.59 18.65
CA GLY A 183 11.36 -4.45 18.48
C GLY A 183 11.23 -3.42 19.62
N ASP A 184 11.65 -2.18 19.36
CA ASP A 184 11.77 -1.14 20.40
C ASP A 184 10.49 -0.33 20.65
N PHE A 185 9.51 -0.38 19.75
CA PHE A 185 8.28 0.42 19.83
C PHE A 185 7.05 -0.40 19.49
N ALA A 186 5.98 -0.19 20.26
CA ALA A 186 4.67 -0.76 20.00
C ALA A 186 3.55 0.24 20.28
N LEU A 187 2.53 0.23 19.40
CA LEU A 187 1.26 0.93 19.59
C LEU A 187 0.17 -0.14 19.78
N ARG A 188 -0.42 -0.19 20.98
CA ARG A 188 -1.48 -1.14 21.32
C ARG A 188 -2.82 -0.64 20.79
N LEU A 189 -3.59 -1.54 20.17
CA LEU A 189 -4.92 -1.26 19.63
C LEU A 189 -6.01 -1.76 20.59
N ALA A 190 -7.19 -1.15 20.55
CA ALA A 190 -8.35 -1.61 21.32
C ALA A 190 -8.95 -2.91 20.76
N ALA A 191 -8.57 -3.34 19.58
CA ALA A 191 -9.01 -4.61 19.00
C ALA A 191 -8.60 -5.80 19.86
N GLY A 192 -9.45 -6.86 19.91
CA GLY A 192 -9.16 -8.08 20.63
C GLY A 192 -8.83 -7.87 22.11
N ASN A 193 -9.55 -6.98 22.80
CA ASN A 193 -9.29 -6.61 24.19
C ASN A 193 -7.86 -6.06 24.45
N GLY A 194 -7.24 -5.48 23.41
CA GLY A 194 -5.89 -4.91 23.51
C GLY A 194 -4.76 -5.90 23.24
N GLU A 195 -5.04 -7.02 22.62
CA GLU A 195 -4.01 -8.02 22.25
C GLU A 195 -3.27 -7.67 20.96
N TYR A 196 -3.89 -6.87 20.07
CA TYR A 196 -3.29 -6.48 18.80
C TYR A 196 -2.43 -5.22 18.91
N MET A 197 -1.33 -5.22 18.19
CA MET A 197 -0.36 -4.11 18.19
C MET A 197 0.17 -3.83 16.78
N LEU A 198 0.53 -2.56 16.56
CA LEU A 198 1.49 -2.14 15.57
C LEU A 198 2.86 -2.13 16.24
N HIS A 199 3.85 -2.85 15.75
CA HIS A 199 5.13 -2.99 16.43
C HIS A 199 6.30 -3.16 15.44
N GLY A 200 7.51 -3.01 15.91
CA GLY A 200 8.73 -3.23 15.14
C GLY A 200 9.02 -4.71 14.91
N THR A 201 10.27 -5.01 14.60
CA THR A 201 10.71 -6.38 14.37
C THR A 201 12.21 -6.52 14.61
N ASN A 202 12.64 -7.73 14.94
CA ASN A 202 14.04 -8.18 14.88
C ASN A 202 14.36 -8.90 13.54
N ASN A 203 13.35 -9.06 12.66
CA ASN A 203 13.50 -9.64 11.32
C ASN A 203 12.89 -8.73 10.27
N PRO A 204 13.59 -7.69 9.79
CA PRO A 204 13.08 -6.73 8.81
C PRO A 204 12.81 -7.34 7.42
N THR A 205 13.52 -8.39 7.01
CA THR A 205 13.34 -9.02 5.69
C THR A 205 11.95 -9.62 5.49
N ALA A 206 11.20 -9.87 6.57
CA ALA A 206 9.85 -10.40 6.52
C ALA A 206 8.75 -9.32 6.49
N VAL A 207 9.11 -8.02 6.47
CA VAL A 207 8.10 -6.94 6.40
C VAL A 207 7.42 -6.96 5.03
N GLY A 208 6.09 -6.90 5.04
CA GLY A 208 5.27 -7.04 3.82
C GLY A 208 4.82 -8.46 3.53
N MET A 209 4.95 -9.38 4.50
CA MET A 209 4.46 -10.77 4.41
C MET A 209 3.27 -11.00 5.35
N ALA A 210 2.48 -12.06 5.09
CA ALA A 210 1.48 -12.61 6.00
C ALA A 210 2.13 -13.69 6.90
N VAL A 211 2.81 -13.28 7.97
CA VAL A 211 3.65 -14.18 8.80
C VAL A 211 3.49 -13.96 10.31
N THR A 212 2.64 -13.02 10.73
CA THR A 212 2.48 -12.73 12.16
C THR A 212 1.34 -13.56 12.78
N HIS A 213 1.20 -13.46 14.09
CA HIS A 213 0.06 -14.04 14.82
C HIS A 213 -1.03 -12.98 15.08
N GLY A 214 -1.36 -12.20 14.04
CA GLY A 214 -2.41 -11.19 14.04
C GLY A 214 -1.94 -9.76 14.26
N CYS A 215 -0.80 -9.54 14.92
CA CYS A 215 -0.22 -8.21 15.08
C CYS A 215 0.30 -7.67 13.74
N ILE A 216 0.45 -6.36 13.66
CA ILE A 216 0.92 -5.64 12.48
C ILE A 216 2.39 -5.28 12.69
N ARG A 217 3.28 -5.89 11.90
CA ARG A 217 4.73 -5.71 11.99
C ARG A 217 5.20 -4.68 10.99
N MET A 218 6.14 -3.83 11.40
CA MET A 218 6.71 -2.74 10.61
C MET A 218 8.25 -2.80 10.64
N TYR A 219 8.89 -2.12 9.71
CA TYR A 219 10.32 -1.85 9.82
C TYR A 219 10.63 -1.09 11.13
N PRO A 220 11.81 -1.33 11.76
CA PRO A 220 12.16 -0.69 13.04
C PRO A 220 12.11 0.84 12.99
N GLU A 221 12.63 1.44 11.94
CA GLU A 221 12.62 2.89 11.72
C GLU A 221 11.22 3.44 11.44
N ASP A 222 10.39 2.69 10.72
CA ASP A 222 9.02 3.08 10.39
C ASP A 222 8.13 3.13 11.63
N VAL A 223 8.20 2.08 12.47
CA VAL A 223 7.44 2.09 13.73
C VAL A 223 7.96 3.17 14.69
N ALA A 224 9.26 3.46 14.71
CA ALA A 224 9.82 4.54 15.52
C ALA A 224 9.28 5.91 15.08
N ALA A 225 9.24 6.17 13.76
CA ALA A 225 8.66 7.37 13.18
C ALA A 225 7.15 7.46 13.47
N LEU A 226 6.40 6.39 13.21
CA LEU A 226 4.97 6.33 13.49
C LEU A 226 4.66 6.52 14.97
N PHE A 227 5.45 5.91 15.84
CA PHE A 227 5.34 6.08 17.29
C PHE A 227 5.50 7.54 17.71
N ALA A 228 6.41 8.30 17.11
CA ALA A 228 6.58 9.70 17.41
C ALA A 228 5.37 10.55 16.98
N LEU A 229 4.77 10.23 15.85
CA LEU A 229 3.71 11.02 15.20
C LEU A 229 2.30 10.73 15.72
N VAL A 230 2.00 9.48 16.09
CA VAL A 230 0.64 9.02 16.41
C VAL A 230 0.33 9.18 17.89
N PRO A 231 -0.67 10.01 18.29
CA PRO A 231 -1.13 10.10 19.67
C PRO A 231 -2.00 8.90 20.08
N VAL A 232 -2.10 8.66 21.38
CA VAL A 232 -3.14 7.76 21.96
C VAL A 232 -4.52 8.33 21.62
N GLY A 233 -5.48 7.46 21.33
CA GLY A 233 -6.82 7.82 20.86
C GLY A 233 -6.94 7.98 19.35
N THR A 234 -5.83 7.89 18.60
CA THR A 234 -5.90 7.93 17.12
C THR A 234 -6.77 6.80 16.60
N PRO A 235 -7.80 7.10 15.75
CA PRO A 235 -8.62 6.08 15.12
C PRO A 235 -7.79 5.21 14.16
N VAL A 236 -8.13 3.92 14.10
CA VAL A 236 -7.50 2.93 13.23
C VAL A 236 -8.60 2.16 12.51
N ARG A 237 -8.52 2.06 11.20
CA ARG A 237 -9.38 1.22 10.36
C ARG A 237 -8.56 0.07 9.77
N LEU A 238 -9.01 -1.15 9.99
CA LEU A 238 -8.43 -2.37 9.42
C LEU A 238 -9.39 -2.83 8.32
N VAL A 239 -8.97 -2.70 7.06
CA VAL A 239 -9.82 -2.88 5.89
C VAL A 239 -9.32 -3.99 4.98
N ASP A 240 -10.25 -4.57 4.21
CA ASP A 240 -10.00 -5.58 3.20
C ASP A 240 -10.45 -5.04 1.83
N GLU A 241 -9.54 -4.31 1.17
CA GLU A 241 -9.79 -3.71 -0.15
C GLU A 241 -8.80 -4.27 -1.18
N PRO A 242 -9.01 -5.50 -1.68
CA PRO A 242 -8.12 -6.11 -2.67
C PRO A 242 -8.22 -5.44 -4.05
N VAL A 243 -9.32 -4.75 -4.34
CA VAL A 243 -9.57 -4.05 -5.61
C VAL A 243 -9.91 -2.60 -5.33
N LYS A 244 -9.09 -1.69 -5.85
CA LYS A 244 -9.28 -0.24 -5.76
C LYS A 244 -9.36 0.37 -7.15
N VAL A 245 -10.28 1.30 -7.36
CA VAL A 245 -10.50 2.00 -8.64
C VAL A 245 -10.60 3.49 -8.38
N ALA A 246 -9.92 4.28 -9.19
CA ALA A 246 -9.95 5.74 -9.06
C ALA A 246 -9.83 6.45 -10.41
N TRP A 247 -10.45 7.63 -10.48
CA TRP A 247 -10.25 8.59 -11.54
C TRP A 247 -9.06 9.51 -11.25
N VAL A 248 -8.27 9.77 -12.28
CA VAL A 248 -7.27 10.84 -12.30
C VAL A 248 -7.19 11.41 -13.71
N GLU A 249 -7.43 12.71 -13.87
CA GLU A 249 -7.33 13.44 -15.15
C GLU A 249 -8.05 12.73 -16.32
N GLY A 250 -9.29 12.25 -16.10
CA GLY A 250 -10.08 11.54 -17.10
C GLY A 250 -9.63 10.10 -17.40
N GLN A 251 -8.67 9.58 -16.67
CA GLN A 251 -8.18 8.20 -16.73
C GLN A 251 -8.77 7.39 -15.57
N LEU A 252 -9.27 6.19 -15.85
CA LEU A 252 -9.74 5.23 -14.86
C LEU A 252 -8.64 4.22 -14.58
N LEU A 253 -8.11 4.27 -13.35
CA LEU A 253 -7.07 3.38 -12.88
C LEU A 253 -7.64 2.27 -12.02
N LEU A 254 -7.12 1.06 -12.18
CA LEU A 254 -7.41 -0.12 -11.37
C LEU A 254 -6.12 -0.60 -10.70
N GLU A 255 -6.18 -0.78 -9.38
CA GLU A 255 -5.15 -1.41 -8.57
C GLU A 255 -5.73 -2.67 -7.95
N ALA A 256 -5.02 -3.79 -8.10
CA ALA A 256 -5.46 -5.08 -7.60
C ALA A 256 -4.35 -5.76 -6.78
N HIS A 257 -4.76 -6.38 -5.68
CA HIS A 257 -3.94 -7.18 -4.78
C HIS A 257 -4.53 -8.58 -4.67
N PRO A 258 -3.72 -9.61 -4.39
CA PRO A 258 -4.25 -10.96 -4.25
C PRO A 258 -5.29 -11.03 -3.15
N PRO A 259 -6.51 -11.46 -3.45
CA PRO A 259 -7.49 -11.75 -2.42
C PRO A 259 -7.04 -13.00 -1.64
N VAL A 260 -7.38 -13.02 -0.37
CA VAL A 260 -7.11 -14.17 0.51
C VAL A 260 -8.41 -14.62 1.17
N ASP A 261 -8.60 -15.93 1.26
CA ASP A 261 -9.75 -16.48 1.97
C ASP A 261 -9.63 -16.34 3.49
N ALA A 262 -10.59 -16.95 4.21
CA ALA A 262 -10.61 -17.01 5.66
C ALA A 262 -9.35 -17.70 6.22
N GLU A 263 -8.76 -18.56 5.49
CA GLU A 263 -7.59 -19.35 5.84
C GLU A 263 -6.28 -18.67 5.38
N GLY A 264 -6.36 -17.49 4.71
CA GLY A 264 -5.21 -16.71 4.21
C GLY A 264 -4.59 -17.30 2.94
N GLN A 265 -5.26 -18.23 2.28
CA GLN A 265 -4.82 -18.75 0.99
C GLN A 265 -5.22 -17.80 -0.13
N SER A 266 -4.39 -17.71 -1.15
CA SER A 266 -4.73 -16.99 -2.38
C SER A 266 -5.94 -17.66 -3.03
N ILE A 267 -7.00 -16.89 -3.23
CA ILE A 267 -8.20 -17.35 -3.93
C ILE A 267 -8.25 -16.74 -5.33
N GLU A 268 -9.10 -17.34 -6.18
CA GLU A 268 -9.34 -16.78 -7.50
C GLU A 268 -9.86 -15.34 -7.42
N PRO A 269 -9.36 -14.45 -8.29
CA PRO A 269 -9.81 -13.07 -8.33
C PRO A 269 -11.31 -12.94 -8.57
N ASP A 270 -12.00 -12.18 -7.76
CA ASP A 270 -13.45 -11.98 -7.87
C ASP A 270 -13.78 -10.94 -8.96
N VAL A 271 -14.18 -11.45 -10.14
CA VAL A 271 -14.62 -10.61 -11.28
C VAL A 271 -15.90 -9.84 -10.95
N GLN A 272 -16.75 -10.35 -10.06
CA GLN A 272 -17.95 -9.64 -9.63
C GLN A 272 -17.58 -8.42 -8.78
N LEU A 273 -16.60 -8.57 -7.87
CA LEU A 273 -16.05 -7.44 -7.11
C LEU A 273 -15.43 -6.40 -8.03
N LEU A 274 -14.67 -6.82 -9.06
CA LEU A 274 -14.13 -5.91 -10.07
C LEU A 274 -15.25 -5.09 -10.74
N SER A 275 -16.32 -5.75 -11.21
CA SER A 275 -17.45 -5.08 -11.84
C SER A 275 -18.09 -4.08 -10.88
N GLN A 276 -18.36 -4.47 -9.64
CA GLN A 276 -18.93 -3.58 -8.61
C GLN A 276 -18.04 -2.35 -8.34
N LYS A 277 -16.71 -2.53 -8.26
CA LYS A 277 -15.79 -1.42 -8.03
C LYS A 277 -15.70 -0.48 -9.23
N LEU A 278 -15.73 -1.00 -10.45
CA LEU A 278 -15.80 -0.19 -11.66
C LEU A 278 -17.11 0.59 -11.72
N ASP A 279 -18.26 -0.04 -11.46
CA ASP A 279 -19.57 0.62 -11.44
C ASP A 279 -19.64 1.73 -10.38
N GLN A 280 -19.10 1.48 -9.18
CA GLN A 280 -19.00 2.48 -8.12
C GLN A 280 -18.15 3.68 -8.54
N ALA A 281 -17.01 3.44 -9.19
CA ALA A 281 -16.11 4.50 -9.65
C ALA A 281 -16.71 5.29 -10.84
N LEU A 282 -17.46 4.64 -11.70
CA LEU A 282 -18.17 5.29 -12.79
C LEU A 282 -19.28 6.20 -12.26
N GLY A 283 -20.10 5.74 -11.31
CA GLY A 283 -21.26 6.48 -10.84
C GLY A 283 -22.19 6.86 -12.00
N SER A 284 -22.33 8.16 -12.28
CA SER A 284 -23.07 8.68 -13.44
C SER A 284 -22.20 8.95 -14.67
N ASN A 285 -20.87 8.77 -14.55
CA ASN A 285 -19.95 9.03 -15.66
C ASN A 285 -19.95 7.85 -16.65
N THR A 286 -19.70 8.15 -17.91
CA THR A 286 -19.48 7.14 -18.94
C THR A 286 -17.99 7.01 -19.23
N ALA A 287 -17.51 5.78 -19.43
CA ALA A 287 -16.14 5.52 -19.82
C ALA A 287 -16.05 4.38 -20.84
N ALA A 288 -15.05 4.46 -21.70
CA ALA A 288 -14.63 3.33 -22.51
C ALA A 288 -13.72 2.45 -21.64
N ILE A 289 -14.22 1.29 -21.19
CA ILE A 289 -13.46 0.35 -20.35
C ILE A 289 -12.82 -0.72 -21.21
N HIS A 290 -11.53 -0.95 -21.02
CA HIS A 290 -10.76 -2.05 -21.60
C HIS A 290 -10.89 -3.29 -20.71
N TRP A 291 -12.01 -4.03 -20.84
CA TRP A 291 -12.36 -5.17 -19.98
C TRP A 291 -11.30 -6.27 -19.94
N ASP A 292 -10.65 -6.57 -21.06
CA ASP A 292 -9.61 -7.60 -21.09
C ASP A 292 -8.38 -7.16 -20.28
N LEU A 293 -8.02 -5.88 -20.36
CA LEU A 293 -6.94 -5.33 -19.53
C LEU A 293 -7.33 -5.26 -18.04
N ALA A 294 -8.57 -4.89 -17.73
CA ALA A 294 -9.06 -4.88 -16.35
C ALA A 294 -9.02 -6.28 -15.72
N ARG A 295 -9.47 -7.31 -16.45
CA ARG A 295 -9.37 -8.71 -16.00
C ARG A 295 -7.92 -9.18 -15.88
N ALA A 296 -7.05 -8.83 -16.82
CA ALA A 296 -5.62 -9.15 -16.75
C ALA A 296 -4.95 -8.48 -15.53
N THR A 297 -5.27 -7.22 -15.24
CA THR A 297 -4.78 -6.50 -14.05
C THR A 297 -5.25 -7.15 -12.77
N LEU A 298 -6.53 -7.55 -12.70
CA LEU A 298 -7.09 -8.27 -11.56
C LEU A 298 -6.37 -9.60 -11.33
N ALA A 299 -6.15 -10.38 -12.40
CA ALA A 299 -5.47 -11.68 -12.33
C ALA A 299 -3.98 -11.55 -11.96
N ALA A 300 -3.29 -10.53 -12.49
CA ALA A 300 -1.90 -10.27 -12.17
C ALA A 300 -1.70 -9.84 -10.71
N ALA A 301 -2.67 -9.10 -10.15
CA ALA A 301 -2.70 -8.61 -8.78
C ALA A 301 -1.35 -8.03 -8.31
N SER A 302 -0.72 -7.25 -9.20
CA SER A 302 0.65 -6.72 -9.00
C SER A 302 0.73 -5.58 -7.99
N GLY A 303 -0.42 -4.97 -7.63
CA GLY A 303 -0.47 -3.77 -6.80
C GLY A 303 -0.12 -2.48 -7.55
N ILE A 304 0.13 -2.54 -8.86
CA ILE A 304 0.45 -1.36 -9.67
C ILE A 304 -0.84 -0.81 -10.30
N PRO A 305 -1.22 0.46 -10.04
CA PRO A 305 -2.37 1.07 -10.68
C PRO A 305 -2.23 1.10 -12.20
N THR A 306 -3.13 0.43 -12.91
CA THR A 306 -3.12 0.25 -14.36
C THR A 306 -4.27 1.03 -14.99
N LEU A 307 -4.03 1.72 -16.10
CA LEU A 307 -5.05 2.43 -16.87
C LEU A 307 -5.98 1.42 -17.55
N VAL A 308 -7.24 1.37 -17.10
CA VAL A 308 -8.26 0.42 -17.62
C VAL A 308 -9.42 1.10 -18.32
N GLY A 309 -9.48 2.42 -18.32
CA GLY A 309 -10.56 3.15 -19.00
C GLY A 309 -10.25 4.63 -19.17
N LEU A 310 -10.95 5.24 -20.09
CA LEU A 310 -10.90 6.68 -20.34
C LEU A 310 -12.31 7.25 -20.25
N ALA A 311 -12.44 8.45 -19.72
CA ALA A 311 -13.70 9.19 -19.78
C ALA A 311 -14.17 9.29 -21.22
N ALA A 312 -15.46 9.00 -21.46
CA ALA A 312 -16.03 9.23 -22.78
C ALA A 312 -16.02 10.73 -23.06
N ASP A 313 -15.54 11.11 -24.22
CA ASP A 313 -15.60 12.50 -24.66
C ASP A 313 -17.09 12.88 -24.81
N PRO A 314 -17.61 13.88 -24.09
CA PRO A 314 -19.01 14.27 -24.20
C PRO A 314 -19.40 14.82 -25.60
N GLU A 315 -18.40 15.13 -26.46
CA GLU A 315 -18.61 15.59 -27.83
C GLU A 315 -18.35 14.47 -28.88
N ALA A 316 -17.94 13.27 -28.50
CA ALA A 316 -17.76 12.19 -29.47
C ALA A 316 -19.11 11.74 -30.02
N PRO A 317 -19.37 11.83 -31.37
CA PRO A 317 -20.62 11.36 -31.95
C PRO A 317 -20.76 9.85 -31.68
N ALA A 318 -21.96 9.43 -31.22
CA ALA A 318 -22.25 8.02 -31.01
C ALA A 318 -21.85 7.24 -32.29
N SER A 319 -20.93 6.28 -32.17
CA SER A 319 -20.51 5.46 -33.29
C SER A 319 -21.74 4.84 -33.92
N ALA A 320 -21.99 5.15 -35.20
CA ALA A 320 -23.10 4.59 -35.96
C ALA A 320 -23.05 3.06 -35.91
N PRO A 321 -24.19 2.37 -35.74
CA PRO A 321 -24.21 0.91 -35.78
C PRO A 321 -23.63 0.43 -37.11
N PRO A 322 -22.90 -0.69 -37.14
CA PRO A 322 -22.35 -1.23 -38.38
C PRO A 322 -23.47 -1.42 -39.39
N ALA A 323 -23.28 -0.85 -40.59
CA ALA A 323 -24.22 -0.97 -41.67
C ALA A 323 -24.52 -2.44 -41.91
N ALA A 324 -25.80 -2.84 -41.89
CA ALA A 324 -26.25 -4.18 -42.21
C ALA A 324 -25.74 -4.53 -43.60
N SER A 325 -24.93 -5.59 -43.72
CA SER A 325 -24.44 -6.13 -44.98
C SER A 325 -25.64 -6.54 -45.80
N ALA A 326 -25.91 -5.82 -46.89
CA ALA A 326 -26.90 -6.20 -47.87
C ALA A 326 -26.45 -7.52 -48.50
N SER A 327 -27.26 -8.57 -48.38
CA SER A 327 -27.10 -9.84 -49.09
C SER A 327 -27.20 -9.60 -50.58
N PRO A 328 -26.34 -10.19 -51.41
CA PRO A 328 -26.47 -10.08 -52.86
C PRO A 328 -27.73 -10.80 -53.36
N PRO A 329 -28.39 -10.32 -54.42
CA PRO A 329 -29.57 -10.98 -55.00
C PRO A 329 -29.18 -12.31 -55.61
N SER A 330 -29.99 -13.33 -55.31
CA SER A 330 -29.94 -14.66 -55.93
C SER A 330 -30.42 -14.58 -57.39
N HIS A 331 -29.59 -14.99 -58.31
CA HIS A 331 -29.96 -15.37 -59.66
C HIS A 331 -29.95 -16.89 -59.78
#